data_66c11f98d2c32a4c3b3756f571c4d478
#
_entry.id   66c11f98d2c32a4c3b3756f571c4d478
#
_cell.length_a   1.000
_cell.length_b   1.000
_cell.length_c   1.000
_cell.angle_alpha   90.00
_cell.angle_beta   90.00
_cell.angle_gamma   90.00
#
_symmetry.space_group_name_H-M   'P 1'
#
loop_
_entity.id
_entity.type
_entity.pdbx_description
1 polymer ?
#
loop_
_entity_poly.entity_id
_entity_poly.type
_entity_poly.pdbx_seq_one_letter_code
_entity_poly.pdbx_strand_id
1 'polypeptide(L)'
;MKKIVFLAPVFLFVALSCHKEQVAEINTLIPREIIDLGTVVTEDLPYQIWGKDAMDMFGFEKANEFDVREWEFDFGNGLFKGSNAYYTLFNHGGPHVDAPNHMDLGGGLDVYPIEKFIGPLKVFDVTSYPNGRTVPTKVFKDKVNPGDVVMIYTGYVPPQSEKTPPELITLSYEASEYLAELPVSAFATDAFSVFCTDDEPSVESDNVALLTAPIHFSFLSRSIPIYEELFNVDKLLEKENMLFVGAPLNIKDGDGMQVRPLVLVY
;
A
#
# COMPACT_ATOMS: atom_id res chain seq x y z
N MET A 1 -42.48 -63.91 9.75
CA MET A 1 -41.06 -63.64 9.91
C MET A 1 -40.70 -62.49 8.94
N LYS A 2 -40.62 -61.26 9.42
CA LYS A 2 -40.26 -60.07 8.62
C LYS A 2 -38.75 -59.87 8.76
N LYS A 3 -38.00 -59.91 7.64
CA LYS A 3 -36.59 -59.55 7.62
C LYS A 3 -36.43 -58.05 7.69
N ILE A 4 -35.82 -57.54 8.74
CA ILE A 4 -35.35 -56.14 8.87
C ILE A 4 -33.97 -56.10 8.18
N VAL A 5 -33.89 -55.38 7.08
CA VAL A 5 -32.62 -55.07 6.41
C VAL A 5 -32.05 -53.81 7.05
N PHE A 6 -30.89 -53.92 7.68
CA PHE A 6 -30.12 -52.80 8.19
C PHE A 6 -29.52 -52.00 7.01
N LEU A 7 -30.03 -50.82 6.80
CA LEU A 7 -29.43 -49.81 5.95
C LEU A 7 -28.75 -48.75 6.84
N ALA A 8 -27.54 -48.98 7.23
CA ALA A 8 -26.63 -47.96 7.74
C ALA A 8 -25.18 -48.45 7.59
N PRO A 9 -24.42 -47.90 6.66
CA PRO A 9 -23.43 -46.88 7.00
C PRO A 9 -23.06 -45.87 5.85
N VAL A 10 -23.94 -45.67 4.87
CA VAL A 10 -23.56 -44.80 3.72
C VAL A 10 -23.51 -43.29 4.09
N PHE A 11 -24.33 -42.89 5.05
CA PHE A 11 -24.37 -41.46 5.44
C PHE A 11 -23.13 -40.93 6.19
N LEU A 12 -22.42 -41.81 6.91
CA LEU A 12 -21.25 -41.40 7.69
C LEU A 12 -20.01 -41.14 6.80
N PHE A 13 -19.88 -41.87 5.71
CA PHE A 13 -18.76 -41.70 4.76
C PHE A 13 -18.89 -40.44 3.92
N VAL A 14 -20.10 -40.07 3.51
CA VAL A 14 -20.34 -38.82 2.73
C VAL A 14 -20.10 -37.60 3.58
N ALA A 15 -20.54 -37.58 4.85
CA ALA A 15 -20.33 -36.45 5.74
C ALA A 15 -18.85 -36.26 6.10
N LEU A 16 -18.07 -37.32 6.27
CA LEU A 16 -16.64 -37.25 6.54
C LEU A 16 -15.83 -36.83 5.31
N SER A 17 -16.24 -37.25 4.10
CA SER A 17 -15.62 -36.81 2.85
C SER A 17 -15.85 -35.30 2.60
N CYS A 18 -17.09 -34.85 2.73
CA CYS A 18 -17.45 -33.47 2.57
C CYS A 18 -16.74 -32.52 3.60
N HIS A 19 -16.61 -33.00 4.84
CA HIS A 19 -15.89 -32.25 5.87
C HIS A 19 -14.38 -32.17 5.59
N LYS A 20 -13.77 -33.25 5.09
CA LYS A 20 -12.35 -33.24 4.70
C LYS A 20 -12.08 -32.36 3.50
N GLU A 21 -12.98 -32.34 2.52
CA GLU A 21 -12.87 -31.44 1.36
C GLU A 21 -12.99 -29.97 1.78
N GLN A 22 -13.97 -29.62 2.61
CA GLN A 22 -14.12 -28.25 3.14
C GLN A 22 -12.90 -27.81 3.97
N VAL A 23 -12.35 -28.68 4.81
CA VAL A 23 -11.13 -28.37 5.58
C VAL A 23 -9.92 -28.23 4.67
N ALA A 24 -9.82 -29.03 3.61
CA ALA A 24 -8.75 -28.89 2.61
C ALA A 24 -8.87 -27.58 1.84
N GLU A 25 -10.06 -27.15 1.42
CA GLU A 25 -10.31 -25.86 0.78
C GLU A 25 -9.94 -24.69 1.70
N ILE A 26 -10.34 -24.73 2.99
CA ILE A 26 -9.98 -23.70 3.96
C ILE A 26 -8.46 -23.60 4.14
N ASN A 27 -7.76 -24.74 4.19
CA ASN A 27 -6.30 -24.76 4.32
C ASN A 27 -5.58 -24.15 3.10
N THR A 28 -6.18 -24.19 1.91
CA THR A 28 -5.63 -23.52 0.72
C THR A 28 -5.81 -22.01 0.72
N LEU A 29 -6.72 -21.50 1.56
CA LEU A 29 -6.98 -20.06 1.74
C LEU A 29 -6.10 -19.44 2.85
N ILE A 30 -5.42 -20.27 3.66
CA ILE A 30 -4.52 -19.76 4.70
C ILE A 30 -3.16 -19.44 4.04
N PRO A 31 -2.70 -18.17 4.09
CA PRO A 31 -1.40 -17.84 3.55
C PRO A 31 -0.28 -18.55 4.30
N ARG A 32 0.72 -19.02 3.57
CA ARG A 32 1.92 -19.64 4.14
C ARG A 32 2.78 -18.64 4.90
N GLU A 33 2.73 -17.39 4.48
CA GLU A 33 3.51 -16.30 5.05
C GLU A 33 2.72 -14.99 4.92
N ILE A 34 2.87 -14.10 5.90
CA ILE A 34 2.36 -12.73 5.86
C ILE A 34 3.56 -11.81 6.01
N ILE A 35 3.76 -10.94 5.03
CA ILE A 35 4.83 -9.95 5.04
C ILE A 35 4.21 -8.58 5.32
N ASP A 36 4.68 -7.94 6.39
CA ASP A 36 4.27 -6.61 6.82
C ASP A 36 5.11 -5.55 6.08
N LEU A 37 4.47 -4.71 5.29
CA LEU A 37 5.10 -3.61 4.57
C LEU A 37 5.00 -2.27 5.33
N GLY A 38 4.44 -2.30 6.53
CA GLY A 38 4.36 -1.16 7.41
C GLY A 38 5.62 -0.95 8.25
N THR A 39 5.62 0.13 9.01
CA THR A 39 6.60 0.41 10.06
C THR A 39 5.90 0.93 11.31
N VAL A 40 6.63 1.10 12.41
CA VAL A 40 6.09 1.71 13.63
C VAL A 40 5.95 3.21 13.39
N VAL A 41 4.73 3.73 13.52
CA VAL A 41 4.47 5.16 13.44
C VAL A 41 4.93 5.82 14.74
N THR A 42 5.89 6.73 14.63
CA THR A 42 6.41 7.55 15.74
C THR A 42 6.18 9.02 15.46
N GLU A 43 6.37 9.87 16.46
CA GLU A 43 6.27 11.32 16.29
C GLU A 43 7.27 11.84 15.24
N ASP A 44 8.46 11.24 15.18
CA ASP A 44 9.55 11.65 14.29
C ASP A 44 9.56 10.94 12.92
N LEU A 45 8.65 10.00 12.67
CA LEU A 45 8.67 9.18 11.45
C LEU A 45 8.71 10.02 10.16
N PRO A 46 7.92 11.10 9.99
CA PRO A 46 7.98 11.93 8.79
C PRO A 46 9.35 12.57 8.56
N TYR A 47 10.02 13.00 9.64
CA TYR A 47 11.39 13.57 9.54
C TYR A 47 12.43 12.51 9.17
N GLN A 48 12.25 11.27 9.63
CA GLN A 48 13.16 10.17 9.29
C GLN A 48 13.10 9.80 7.82
N ILE A 49 11.95 9.95 7.20
CA ILE A 49 11.72 9.58 5.80
C ILE A 49 12.00 10.73 4.85
N TRP A 50 11.39 11.89 5.11
CA TRP A 50 11.48 13.06 4.23
C TRP A 50 12.72 13.93 4.50
N GLY A 51 13.26 13.87 5.72
CA GLY A 51 14.22 14.84 6.22
C GLY A 51 13.55 16.16 6.64
N LYS A 52 14.15 16.83 7.62
CA LYS A 52 13.60 18.07 8.16
C LYS A 52 13.54 19.18 7.11
N ASP A 53 14.57 19.30 6.28
CA ASP A 53 14.66 20.34 5.27
C ASP A 53 13.52 20.25 4.25
N ALA A 54 13.11 19.02 3.85
CA ALA A 54 11.98 18.82 2.94
C ALA A 54 10.66 19.16 3.63
N MET A 55 10.46 18.75 4.86
CA MET A 55 9.26 19.11 5.64
C MET A 55 9.11 20.61 5.81
N ASP A 56 10.20 21.32 6.15
CA ASP A 56 10.22 22.78 6.29
C ASP A 56 9.92 23.47 4.95
N MET A 57 10.47 22.96 3.83
CA MET A 57 10.25 23.50 2.49
C MET A 57 8.78 23.48 2.06
N PHE A 58 8.06 22.40 2.43
CA PHE A 58 6.62 22.28 2.17
C PHE A 58 5.73 22.94 3.24
N GLY A 59 6.34 23.59 4.26
CA GLY A 59 5.61 24.28 5.33
C GLY A 59 5.00 23.35 6.39
N PHE A 60 5.47 22.10 6.49
CA PHE A 60 5.03 21.16 7.49
C PHE A 60 5.86 21.33 8.78
N GLU A 61 5.43 22.23 9.65
CA GLU A 61 6.14 22.54 10.90
C GLU A 61 6.06 21.43 11.94
N LYS A 62 5.14 20.48 11.79
CA LYS A 62 4.91 19.39 12.73
C LYS A 62 4.95 18.03 12.04
N ALA A 63 5.64 17.11 12.67
CA ALA A 63 5.53 15.70 12.42
C ALA A 63 4.24 15.14 13.06
N ASN A 64 4.23 13.87 13.43
CA ASN A 64 3.11 13.29 14.17
C ASN A 64 3.05 13.84 15.60
N GLU A 65 1.86 13.87 16.20
CA GLU A 65 1.65 14.26 17.60
C GLU A 65 0.70 13.27 18.29
N PHE A 66 1.09 12.78 19.46
CA PHE A 66 0.33 11.81 20.23
C PHE A 66 -0.09 12.40 21.57
N ASP A 67 -1.38 12.73 21.75
CA ASP A 67 -1.96 13.24 22.98
C ASP A 67 -2.66 12.09 23.74
N VAL A 68 -1.94 11.47 24.67
CA VAL A 68 -2.43 10.33 25.47
C VAL A 68 -3.03 10.86 26.78
N ARG A 69 -4.27 10.51 27.07
CA ARG A 69 -5.01 10.90 28.27
C ARG A 69 -5.35 9.69 29.11
N GLU A 70 -4.86 9.65 30.33
CA GLU A 70 -5.19 8.62 31.31
C GLU A 70 -6.51 8.94 32.02
N TRP A 71 -7.22 7.90 32.41
CA TRP A 71 -8.44 8.00 33.20
C TRP A 71 -8.56 6.84 34.20
N GLU A 72 -9.29 7.10 35.28
CA GLU A 72 -9.56 6.11 36.32
C GLU A 72 -11.04 6.14 36.69
N PHE A 73 -11.64 4.95 36.86
CA PHE A 73 -12.99 4.77 37.34
C PHE A 73 -13.02 3.74 38.44
N ASP A 74 -13.79 4.02 39.52
CA ASP A 74 -14.12 3.07 40.58
C ASP A 74 -15.54 2.53 40.34
N PHE A 75 -15.63 1.25 40.00
CA PHE A 75 -16.91 0.55 39.81
C PHE A 75 -17.42 -0.13 41.11
N GLY A 76 -16.84 0.20 42.28
CA GLY A 76 -17.18 -0.40 43.56
C GLY A 76 -16.52 -1.74 43.83
N ASN A 77 -15.79 -2.30 42.86
CA ASN A 77 -14.99 -3.52 42.97
C ASN A 77 -13.47 -3.26 42.89
N GLY A 78 -13.07 -1.98 42.84
CA GLY A 78 -11.69 -1.52 42.72
C GLY A 78 -11.52 -0.53 41.56
N LEU A 79 -10.35 0.11 41.52
CA LEU A 79 -9.98 1.08 40.51
C LEU A 79 -9.67 0.39 39.17
N PHE A 80 -10.38 0.82 38.15
CA PHE A 80 -10.09 0.50 36.75
C PHE A 80 -9.39 1.69 36.09
N LYS A 81 -8.23 1.44 35.48
CA LYS A 81 -7.40 2.46 34.84
C LYS A 81 -7.30 2.17 33.34
N GLY A 82 -7.29 3.22 32.55
CA GLY A 82 -7.11 3.12 31.11
C GLY A 82 -6.61 4.42 30.52
N SER A 83 -6.41 4.42 29.21
CA SER A 83 -6.04 5.60 28.44
C SER A 83 -6.77 5.65 27.12
N ASN A 84 -7.00 6.86 26.62
CA ASN A 84 -7.40 7.15 25.26
C ASN A 84 -6.38 8.12 24.66
N ALA A 85 -6.24 8.13 23.33
CA ALA A 85 -5.33 9.04 22.68
C ALA A 85 -5.99 9.74 21.50
N TYR A 86 -5.54 10.96 21.25
CA TYR A 86 -5.71 11.64 19.95
C TYR A 86 -4.38 11.54 19.22
N TYR A 87 -4.44 11.15 17.95
CA TYR A 87 -3.28 11.08 17.07
C TYR A 87 -3.47 12.11 15.96
N THR A 88 -2.55 13.08 15.88
CA THR A 88 -2.39 13.93 14.72
C THR A 88 -1.27 13.36 13.89
N LEU A 89 -1.57 12.97 12.66
CA LEU A 89 -0.63 12.30 11.77
C LEU A 89 -0.39 13.14 10.52
N PHE A 90 0.86 13.24 10.10
CA PHE A 90 1.19 13.66 8.76
C PHE A 90 0.88 12.49 7.83
N ASN A 91 -0.19 12.62 7.05
CA ASN A 91 -0.80 11.52 6.32
C ASN A 91 0.07 10.91 5.22
N HIS A 92 1.08 11.66 4.73
CA HIS A 92 2.09 11.20 3.76
C HIS A 92 3.45 10.90 4.40
N GLY A 93 3.53 10.68 5.70
CA GLY A 93 4.77 10.39 6.42
C GLY A 93 4.84 8.98 6.97
N GLY A 94 5.56 8.10 6.33
CA GLY A 94 5.57 6.67 6.53
C GLY A 94 4.73 5.94 5.48
N PRO A 95 4.63 4.61 5.51
CA PRO A 95 3.83 3.86 4.55
C PRO A 95 2.42 4.42 4.43
N HIS A 96 2.07 4.91 3.27
CA HIS A 96 0.81 5.60 3.02
C HIS A 96 0.24 5.27 1.64
N VAL A 97 -0.98 5.72 1.40
CA VAL A 97 -1.66 5.65 0.10
C VAL A 97 -2.18 7.04 -0.27
N ASP A 98 -2.01 7.41 -1.53
CA ASP A 98 -2.51 8.64 -2.11
C ASP A 98 -3.85 8.47 -2.79
N ALA A 99 -4.65 9.52 -2.74
CA ALA A 99 -5.91 9.67 -3.46
C ALA A 99 -5.88 10.87 -4.44
N PRO A 100 -6.82 10.98 -5.39
CA PRO A 100 -6.83 12.06 -6.38
C PRO A 100 -6.75 13.47 -5.80
N ASN A 101 -7.33 13.71 -4.62
CA ASN A 101 -7.24 14.99 -3.92
C ASN A 101 -5.81 15.43 -3.59
N HIS A 102 -4.85 14.49 -3.52
CA HIS A 102 -3.44 14.81 -3.34
C HIS A 102 -2.89 15.72 -4.45
N MET A 103 -3.46 15.61 -5.64
CA MET A 103 -3.11 16.39 -6.83
C MET A 103 -4.21 17.38 -7.25
N ASP A 104 -5.15 17.72 -6.37
CA ASP A 104 -6.31 18.58 -6.65
C ASP A 104 -7.16 18.09 -7.85
N LEU A 105 -7.23 16.77 -8.04
CA LEU A 105 -7.97 16.15 -9.15
C LEU A 105 -9.43 15.82 -8.79
N GLY A 106 -9.82 16.05 -7.53
CA GLY A 106 -11.15 15.74 -7.01
C GLY A 106 -11.34 14.24 -6.75
N GLY A 107 -11.80 13.91 -5.56
CA GLY A 107 -12.00 12.56 -5.06
C GLY A 107 -10.98 12.17 -3.99
N GLY A 108 -11.48 11.93 -2.78
CA GLY A 108 -10.68 11.48 -1.64
C GLY A 108 -10.62 9.97 -1.51
N LEU A 109 -10.11 9.49 -0.39
CA LEU A 109 -10.04 8.06 -0.07
C LEU A 109 -11.44 7.40 -0.04
N ASP A 110 -12.47 8.16 0.33
CA ASP A 110 -13.86 7.72 0.47
C ASP A 110 -14.58 7.42 -0.85
N VAL A 111 -14.02 7.83 -1.99
CA VAL A 111 -14.61 7.51 -3.31
C VAL A 111 -14.08 6.22 -3.91
N TYR A 112 -13.00 5.66 -3.36
CA TYR A 112 -12.47 4.40 -3.85
C TYR A 112 -13.35 3.21 -3.42
N PRO A 113 -13.72 2.30 -4.34
CA PRO A 113 -14.23 1.00 -3.94
C PRO A 113 -13.14 0.20 -3.23
N ILE A 114 -13.52 -0.58 -2.20
CA ILE A 114 -12.55 -1.31 -1.34
C ILE A 114 -11.66 -2.26 -2.13
N GLU A 115 -12.13 -2.76 -3.27
CA GLU A 115 -11.40 -3.67 -4.16
C GLU A 115 -10.15 -3.03 -4.78
N LYS A 116 -10.08 -1.69 -4.83
CA LYS A 116 -8.86 -0.97 -5.30
C LYS A 116 -7.65 -1.18 -4.39
N PHE A 117 -7.89 -1.51 -3.14
CA PHE A 117 -6.84 -1.68 -2.14
C PHE A 117 -6.38 -3.15 -1.96
N ILE A 118 -6.89 -4.05 -2.80
CA ILE A 118 -6.60 -5.49 -2.73
C ILE A 118 -6.39 -6.03 -4.15
N GLY A 119 -5.30 -6.75 -4.38
CA GLY A 119 -5.07 -7.34 -5.70
C GLY A 119 -3.86 -8.26 -5.78
N PRO A 120 -3.77 -9.08 -6.83
CA PRO A 120 -2.58 -9.86 -7.11
C PRO A 120 -1.37 -8.94 -7.21
N LEU A 121 -0.26 -9.29 -6.54
CA LEU A 121 0.92 -8.45 -6.48
C LEU A 121 1.98 -8.88 -7.50
N LYS A 122 2.52 -7.92 -8.24
CA LYS A 122 3.70 -8.05 -9.10
C LYS A 122 4.80 -7.12 -8.60
N VAL A 123 5.94 -7.69 -8.21
CA VAL A 123 7.09 -6.94 -7.72
C VAL A 123 8.19 -6.95 -8.77
N PHE A 124 8.78 -5.79 -9.02
CA PHE A 124 9.86 -5.60 -9.98
C PHE A 124 11.09 -5.04 -9.25
N ASP A 125 12.18 -5.79 -9.22
CA ASP A 125 13.47 -5.28 -8.75
C ASP A 125 14.06 -4.34 -9.80
N VAL A 126 14.18 -3.08 -9.44
CA VAL A 126 14.74 -2.03 -10.29
C VAL A 126 16.04 -1.44 -9.73
N THR A 127 16.62 -2.07 -8.72
CA THR A 127 17.86 -1.62 -8.06
C THR A 127 19.06 -1.53 -8.99
N SER A 128 19.01 -2.17 -10.17
CA SER A 128 20.05 -2.08 -11.20
C SER A 128 20.04 -0.75 -11.96
N TYR A 129 18.99 0.05 -11.83
CA TYR A 129 18.94 1.40 -12.42
C TYR A 129 19.70 2.37 -11.51
N PRO A 130 20.49 3.30 -12.06
CA PRO A 130 21.10 4.35 -11.25
C PRO A 130 20.05 5.27 -10.61
N ASN A 131 20.38 5.84 -9.46
CA ASN A 131 19.54 6.88 -8.83
C ASN A 131 19.37 8.06 -9.80
N GLY A 132 18.19 8.69 -9.78
CA GLY A 132 17.81 9.75 -10.70
C GLY A 132 17.46 9.24 -12.11
N ARG A 133 17.34 7.92 -12.31
CA ARG A 133 16.95 7.33 -13.60
C ARG A 133 15.58 6.71 -13.55
N THR A 134 14.92 6.72 -14.71
CA THR A 134 13.57 6.20 -14.86
C THR A 134 13.54 4.77 -15.38
N VAL A 135 12.55 4.02 -14.92
CA VAL A 135 12.28 2.64 -15.32
C VAL A 135 11.37 2.63 -16.55
N PRO A 136 11.83 2.11 -17.70
CA PRO A 136 11.06 2.17 -18.94
C PRO A 136 9.96 1.11 -19.01
N THR A 137 8.95 1.34 -19.85
CA THR A 137 7.78 0.47 -20.11
C THR A 137 8.14 -0.99 -20.37
N LYS A 138 9.26 -1.27 -21.03
CA LYS A 138 9.71 -2.64 -21.36
C LYS A 138 9.87 -3.57 -20.16
N VAL A 139 10.05 -2.99 -18.96
CA VAL A 139 10.19 -3.76 -17.71
C VAL A 139 8.87 -4.45 -17.34
N PHE A 140 7.75 -3.81 -17.62
CA PHE A 140 6.40 -4.20 -17.24
C PHE A 140 5.64 -4.94 -18.34
N LYS A 141 6.00 -4.68 -19.61
CA LYS A 141 5.32 -5.19 -20.78
C LYS A 141 5.20 -6.71 -20.75
N ASP A 142 4.00 -7.22 -21.01
CA ASP A 142 3.64 -8.64 -21.04
C ASP A 142 3.79 -9.38 -19.68
N LYS A 143 4.02 -8.65 -18.58
CA LYS A 143 4.18 -9.22 -17.22
C LYS A 143 3.11 -8.77 -16.24
N VAL A 144 2.36 -7.74 -16.58
CA VAL A 144 1.32 -7.13 -15.76
C VAL A 144 -0.03 -7.31 -16.42
N ASN A 145 -1.05 -7.58 -15.63
CA ASN A 145 -2.43 -7.73 -16.06
C ASN A 145 -3.32 -6.65 -15.46
N PRO A 146 -4.47 -6.33 -16.08
CA PRO A 146 -5.50 -5.51 -15.44
C PRO A 146 -5.86 -6.05 -14.06
N GLY A 147 -5.93 -5.15 -13.07
CA GLY A 147 -6.24 -5.50 -11.69
C GLY A 147 -5.06 -5.95 -10.84
N ASP A 148 -3.86 -6.11 -11.40
CA ASP A 148 -2.65 -6.33 -10.59
C ASP A 148 -2.32 -5.08 -9.76
N VAL A 149 -1.73 -5.27 -8.58
CA VAL A 149 -0.97 -4.25 -7.87
C VAL A 149 0.47 -4.34 -8.37
N VAL A 150 0.99 -3.25 -8.91
CA VAL A 150 2.35 -3.20 -9.47
C VAL A 150 3.26 -2.50 -8.47
N MET A 151 4.30 -3.18 -8.03
CA MET A 151 5.26 -2.64 -7.06
C MET A 151 6.67 -2.65 -7.64
N ILE A 152 7.38 -1.54 -7.51
CA ILE A 152 8.81 -1.47 -7.78
C ILE A 152 9.59 -1.49 -6.47
N TYR A 153 10.67 -2.25 -6.44
CA TYR A 153 11.67 -2.22 -5.38
C TYR A 153 12.89 -1.45 -5.85
N THR A 154 13.12 -0.30 -5.25
CA THR A 154 14.22 0.62 -5.62
C THR A 154 15.44 0.44 -4.73
N GLY A 155 15.30 -0.26 -3.60
CA GLY A 155 16.32 -0.35 -2.57
C GLY A 155 16.51 0.97 -1.81
N TYR A 156 15.50 1.83 -1.80
CA TYR A 156 15.54 3.09 -1.09
C TYR A 156 15.76 2.87 0.40
N VAL A 157 16.70 3.63 0.96
CA VAL A 157 16.97 3.67 2.39
C VAL A 157 16.72 5.09 2.88
N PRO A 158 15.74 5.30 3.76
CA PRO A 158 15.48 6.61 4.34
C PRO A 158 16.77 7.20 4.96
N PRO A 159 17.04 8.48 4.77
CA PRO A 159 18.32 9.09 5.13
C PRO A 159 18.61 9.09 6.64
N GLN A 160 17.62 8.84 7.50
CA GLN A 160 17.73 8.87 8.97
C GLN A 160 18.39 10.18 9.48
N SER A 161 18.23 11.28 8.74
CA SER A 161 18.94 12.55 8.99
C SER A 161 18.05 13.73 8.61
N GLU A 162 18.50 14.94 8.95
CA GLU A 162 17.81 16.19 8.58
C GLU A 162 17.94 16.56 7.10
N LYS A 163 18.67 15.75 6.30
CA LYS A 163 18.94 16.03 4.89
C LYS A 163 17.83 15.51 4.00
N THR A 164 17.57 16.26 2.93
CA THR A 164 16.70 15.81 1.82
C THR A 164 17.16 14.46 1.28
N PRO A 165 16.24 13.53 0.99
CA PRO A 165 16.56 12.24 0.38
C PRO A 165 17.31 12.40 -0.94
N PRO A 166 18.11 11.39 -1.34
CA PRO A 166 18.81 11.39 -2.62
C PRO A 166 17.82 11.29 -3.79
N GLU A 167 18.32 11.51 -5.00
CA GLU A 167 17.58 11.22 -6.24
C GLU A 167 17.04 9.79 -6.23
N LEU A 168 15.80 9.62 -6.68
CA LEU A 168 15.08 8.35 -6.63
C LEU A 168 15.16 7.60 -7.96
N ILE A 169 15.01 6.29 -7.90
CA ILE A 169 14.63 5.47 -9.06
C ILE A 169 13.09 5.49 -9.12
N THR A 170 12.54 5.88 -10.27
CA THR A 170 11.09 5.98 -10.45
C THR A 170 10.69 5.49 -11.84
N LEU A 171 9.40 5.54 -12.18
CA LEU A 171 8.92 5.21 -13.53
C LEU A 171 9.27 6.32 -14.54
N SER A 172 9.46 5.95 -15.82
CA SER A 172 9.29 6.94 -16.88
C SER A 172 7.80 7.32 -17.00
N TYR A 173 7.53 8.54 -17.51
CA TYR A 173 6.17 8.96 -17.79
C TYR A 173 5.44 7.98 -18.70
N GLU A 174 6.11 7.50 -19.76
CA GLU A 174 5.58 6.49 -20.67
C GLU A 174 5.20 5.17 -19.94
N ALA A 175 6.02 4.75 -18.98
CA ALA A 175 5.74 3.56 -18.19
C ALA A 175 4.52 3.75 -17.26
N SER A 176 4.38 4.92 -16.63
CA SER A 176 3.23 5.22 -15.80
C SER A 176 1.93 5.28 -16.61
N GLU A 177 1.95 5.91 -17.79
CA GLU A 177 0.79 5.92 -18.68
C GLU A 177 0.42 4.51 -19.16
N TYR A 178 1.41 3.69 -19.54
CA TYR A 178 1.17 2.29 -19.94
C TYR A 178 0.48 1.49 -18.82
N LEU A 179 0.95 1.60 -17.58
CA LEU A 179 0.35 0.90 -16.44
C LEU A 179 -1.04 1.44 -16.11
N ALA A 180 -1.23 2.75 -16.19
CA ALA A 180 -2.51 3.38 -15.93
C ALA A 180 -3.57 3.06 -17.00
N GLU A 181 -3.17 2.94 -18.27
CA GLU A 181 -4.03 2.48 -19.37
C GLU A 181 -4.37 0.99 -19.26
N LEU A 182 -3.50 0.17 -18.68
CA LEU A 182 -3.72 -1.26 -18.43
C LEU A 182 -4.72 -1.53 -17.28
N PRO A 183 -5.34 -0.58 -16.71
CA PRO A 183 -5.98 -0.34 -15.43
C PRO A 183 -5.54 -1.29 -14.30
N VAL A 184 -4.30 -1.11 -13.84
CA VAL A 184 -3.82 -1.76 -12.62
C VAL A 184 -4.66 -1.34 -11.41
N SER A 185 -4.72 -2.17 -10.37
CA SER A 185 -5.47 -1.83 -9.15
C SER A 185 -4.79 -0.72 -8.36
N ALA A 186 -3.46 -0.79 -8.24
CA ALA A 186 -2.64 0.21 -7.57
C ALA A 186 -1.21 0.19 -8.10
N PHE A 187 -0.49 1.28 -7.89
CA PHE A 187 0.96 1.34 -8.00
C PHE A 187 1.58 1.44 -6.60
N ALA A 188 2.78 0.88 -6.40
CA ALA A 188 3.44 0.86 -5.09
C ALA A 188 4.97 0.96 -5.22
N THR A 189 5.64 1.52 -4.21
CA THR A 189 7.10 1.63 -4.13
C THR A 189 7.60 1.69 -2.69
N ASP A 190 8.87 1.32 -2.49
CA ASP A 190 9.60 1.56 -1.25
C ASP A 190 10.18 2.99 -1.16
N ALA A 191 10.24 3.71 -2.28
CA ALA A 191 10.71 5.09 -2.31
C ALA A 191 9.75 6.06 -1.61
N PHE A 192 10.28 7.19 -1.14
CA PHE A 192 9.47 8.19 -0.43
C PHE A 192 8.54 8.98 -1.35
N SER A 193 8.76 8.94 -2.66
CA SER A 193 7.89 9.54 -3.67
C SER A 193 8.22 9.04 -5.07
N VAL A 194 7.37 9.33 -6.03
CA VAL A 194 7.49 8.95 -7.45
C VAL A 194 7.68 10.16 -8.36
N PHE A 195 8.58 11.05 -8.01
CA PHE A 195 8.94 12.17 -8.89
C PHE A 195 9.70 11.71 -10.13
N CYS A 196 9.27 12.19 -11.30
CA CYS A 196 10.00 11.98 -12.55
C CYS A 196 11.16 12.98 -12.64
N THR A 197 12.38 12.48 -12.84
CA THR A 197 13.57 13.33 -12.93
C THR A 197 14.12 13.45 -14.34
N ASP A 198 13.90 12.47 -15.21
CA ASP A 198 14.54 12.39 -16.54
C ASP A 198 13.61 12.66 -17.73
N ASP A 199 12.31 12.42 -17.58
CA ASP A 199 11.33 12.48 -18.67
C ASP A 199 10.22 13.47 -18.33
N GLU A 200 10.48 14.76 -18.52
CA GLU A 200 9.38 15.69 -18.56
C GLU A 200 8.45 15.29 -19.73
N PRO A 201 7.14 15.20 -19.50
CA PRO A 201 6.23 14.93 -20.59
C PRO A 201 6.43 16.02 -21.66
N SER A 202 6.79 15.61 -22.87
CA SER A 202 6.89 16.51 -24.03
C SER A 202 5.50 16.98 -24.51
N VAL A 203 4.55 17.09 -23.58
CA VAL A 203 3.16 17.47 -23.84
C VAL A 203 3.00 18.92 -23.50
N GLU A 204 2.64 19.73 -24.49
CA GLU A 204 2.12 21.08 -24.22
C GLU A 204 0.79 20.92 -23.46
N SER A 205 0.76 21.32 -22.20
CA SER A 205 -0.42 21.24 -21.35
C SER A 205 -0.49 22.44 -20.43
N ASP A 206 -1.69 22.95 -20.23
CA ASP A 206 -1.97 23.96 -19.19
C ASP A 206 -2.21 23.31 -17.82
N ASN A 207 -2.14 21.98 -17.72
CA ASN A 207 -2.37 21.24 -16.48
C ASN A 207 -1.09 21.20 -15.63
N VAL A 208 -1.06 22.01 -14.57
CA VAL A 208 0.10 22.14 -13.68
C VAL A 208 0.44 20.80 -13.00
N ALA A 209 -0.55 20.01 -12.61
CA ALA A 209 -0.32 18.71 -11.98
C ALA A 209 0.42 17.74 -12.92
N LEU A 210 0.03 17.71 -14.20
CA LEU A 210 0.72 16.91 -15.21
C LEU A 210 2.18 17.35 -15.41
N LEU A 211 2.43 18.66 -15.38
CA LEU A 211 3.77 19.20 -15.62
C LEU A 211 4.72 19.03 -14.42
N THR A 212 4.18 19.04 -13.18
CA THR A 212 4.98 19.00 -11.96
C THR A 212 5.15 17.61 -11.37
N ALA A 213 4.14 16.77 -11.52
CA ALA A 213 4.14 15.40 -10.98
C ALA A 213 3.45 14.41 -11.95
N PRO A 214 4.03 14.19 -13.14
CA PRO A 214 3.39 13.44 -14.22
C PRO A 214 3.05 12.00 -13.83
N ILE A 215 3.83 11.34 -12.99
CA ILE A 215 3.55 9.96 -12.56
C ILE A 215 2.35 9.92 -11.62
N HIS A 216 2.28 10.82 -10.64
CA HIS A 216 1.09 10.96 -9.79
C HIS A 216 -0.15 11.25 -10.65
N PHE A 217 -0.03 12.18 -11.61
CA PHE A 217 -1.12 12.51 -12.49
C PHE A 217 -1.60 11.30 -13.30
N SER A 218 -0.68 10.49 -13.86
CA SER A 218 -1.02 9.30 -14.65
C SER A 218 -1.94 8.34 -13.89
N PHE A 219 -1.64 8.07 -12.62
CA PHE A 219 -2.40 7.14 -11.80
C PHE A 219 -3.62 7.79 -11.14
N LEU A 220 -3.43 8.92 -10.45
CA LEU A 220 -4.49 9.52 -9.64
C LEU A 220 -5.63 10.09 -10.48
N SER A 221 -5.35 10.63 -11.69
CA SER A 221 -6.39 11.08 -12.62
C SER A 221 -7.31 9.95 -13.12
N ARG A 222 -6.84 8.69 -13.01
CA ARG A 222 -7.60 7.49 -13.37
C ARG A 222 -8.11 6.72 -12.15
N SER A 223 -8.06 7.37 -10.98
CA SER A 223 -8.44 6.75 -9.69
C SER A 223 -7.69 5.43 -9.44
N ILE A 224 -6.39 5.42 -9.68
CA ILE A 224 -5.47 4.34 -9.33
C ILE A 224 -4.66 4.84 -8.13
N PRO A 225 -4.81 4.24 -6.93
CA PRO A 225 -4.07 4.66 -5.74
C PRO A 225 -2.58 4.39 -5.87
N ILE A 226 -1.76 5.26 -5.26
CA ILE A 226 -0.31 5.10 -5.18
C ILE A 226 0.05 4.80 -3.73
N TYR A 227 0.89 3.79 -3.52
CA TYR A 227 1.46 3.47 -2.22
C TYR A 227 2.95 3.82 -2.21
N GLU A 228 3.37 4.60 -1.24
CA GLU A 228 4.75 5.05 -1.10
C GLU A 228 5.33 4.66 0.27
N GLU A 229 6.67 4.71 0.38
CA GLU A 229 7.42 4.50 1.63
C GLU A 229 7.23 3.11 2.25
N LEU A 230 7.05 2.07 1.41
CA LEU A 230 6.82 0.71 1.88
C LEU A 230 8.10 0.07 2.40
N PHE A 231 8.00 -0.63 3.53
CA PHE A 231 9.11 -1.35 4.16
C PHE A 231 9.11 -2.83 3.76
N ASN A 232 10.25 -3.50 3.97
CA ASN A 232 10.40 -4.95 3.75
C ASN A 232 10.08 -5.43 2.32
N VAL A 233 10.10 -4.57 1.32
CA VAL A 233 9.82 -4.92 -0.08
C VAL A 233 10.86 -5.90 -0.64
N ASP A 234 12.09 -5.85 -0.16
CA ASP A 234 13.17 -6.82 -0.46
C ASP A 234 12.75 -8.28 -0.19
N LYS A 235 11.94 -8.51 0.85
CA LYS A 235 11.45 -9.85 1.21
C LYS A 235 10.48 -10.46 0.22
N LEU A 236 10.00 -9.67 -0.74
CA LEU A 236 9.02 -10.10 -1.75
C LEU A 236 9.67 -10.63 -3.03
N LEU A 237 10.96 -10.33 -3.28
CA LEU A 237 11.62 -10.53 -4.57
C LEU A 237 11.64 -11.98 -5.06
N GLU A 238 11.66 -12.96 -4.15
CA GLU A 238 11.68 -14.39 -4.48
C GLU A 238 10.34 -15.08 -4.21
N LYS A 239 9.26 -14.30 -4.02
CA LYS A 239 7.94 -14.84 -3.69
C LYS A 239 7.04 -14.88 -4.91
N GLU A 240 6.19 -15.89 -4.94
CA GLU A 240 5.15 -16.07 -5.94
C GLU A 240 3.77 -16.19 -5.27
N ASN A 241 2.70 -16.06 -6.05
CA ASN A 241 1.32 -16.17 -5.56
C ASN A 241 1.03 -15.21 -4.39
N MET A 242 1.31 -13.95 -4.60
CA MET A 242 1.15 -12.88 -3.63
C MET A 242 -0.15 -12.12 -3.81
N LEU A 243 -0.82 -11.81 -2.70
CA LEU A 243 -1.96 -10.91 -2.62
C LEU A 243 -1.59 -9.71 -1.76
N PHE A 244 -1.67 -8.53 -2.33
CA PHE A 244 -1.52 -7.27 -1.60
C PHE A 244 -2.83 -6.87 -0.93
N VAL A 245 -2.76 -6.38 0.31
CA VAL A 245 -3.87 -5.83 1.09
C VAL A 245 -3.41 -4.54 1.76
N GLY A 246 -3.97 -3.40 1.34
CA GLY A 246 -3.50 -2.09 1.80
C GLY A 246 -4.62 -1.08 2.06
N ALA A 247 -5.81 -1.52 2.51
CA ALA A 247 -6.94 -0.63 2.74
C ALA A 247 -6.64 0.44 3.81
N PRO A 248 -6.81 1.75 3.51
CA PRO A 248 -6.68 2.84 4.46
C PRO A 248 -7.91 2.99 5.36
N LEU A 249 -7.84 3.92 6.32
CA LEU A 249 -9.03 4.46 6.94
C LEU A 249 -9.87 5.20 5.88
N ASN A 250 -11.19 4.99 5.94
CA ASN A 250 -12.14 5.64 5.04
C ASN A 250 -12.42 7.08 5.51
N ILE A 251 -11.53 8.00 5.13
CA ILE A 251 -11.61 9.42 5.51
C ILE A 251 -12.25 10.20 4.37
N LYS A 252 -13.34 10.90 4.70
CA LYS A 252 -14.04 11.74 3.73
C LYS A 252 -13.12 12.81 3.16
N ASP A 253 -13.09 12.92 1.84
CA ASP A 253 -12.27 13.87 1.09
C ASP A 253 -10.74 13.79 1.41
N GLY A 254 -10.29 12.68 2.04
CA GLY A 254 -8.87 12.48 2.41
C GLY A 254 -7.99 12.38 1.17
N ASP A 255 -6.94 13.18 1.11
CA ASP A 255 -5.96 13.20 0.01
C ASP A 255 -4.96 12.05 0.08
N GLY A 256 -4.79 11.46 1.24
CA GLY A 256 -3.97 10.30 1.53
C GLY A 256 -4.11 9.85 2.97
N MET A 257 -3.53 8.71 3.30
CA MET A 257 -3.54 8.18 4.67
C MET A 257 -2.42 7.19 4.91
N GLN A 258 -1.80 7.26 6.08
CA GLN A 258 -0.90 6.22 6.55
C GLN A 258 -1.63 4.87 6.60
N VAL A 259 -0.93 3.81 6.16
CA VAL A 259 -1.45 2.45 6.12
C VAL A 259 -0.42 1.46 6.66
N ARG A 260 -0.88 0.28 7.02
CA ARG A 260 -0.02 -0.89 7.29
C ARG A 260 -0.32 -1.98 6.28
N PRO A 261 0.23 -1.89 5.06
CA PRO A 261 -0.06 -2.85 4.02
C PRO A 261 0.56 -4.21 4.33
N LEU A 262 -0.12 -5.26 3.92
CA LEU A 262 0.30 -6.63 4.09
C LEU A 262 0.40 -7.33 2.74
N VAL A 263 1.33 -8.28 2.62
CA VAL A 263 1.36 -9.22 1.51
C VAL A 263 1.13 -10.63 2.04
N LEU A 264 0.11 -11.28 1.52
CA LEU A 264 -0.23 -12.66 1.82
C LEU A 264 0.39 -13.55 0.73
N VAL A 265 1.22 -14.52 1.13
CA VAL A 265 1.91 -15.45 0.22
C VAL A 265 1.23 -16.81 0.31
N TYR A 266 0.78 -17.37 -0.81
CA TYR A 266 0.06 -18.64 -0.89
C TYR A 266 0.89 -19.78 -1.48
#